data_749b319c780ae95aad30c9bfe0000908
#
_entry.id   749b319c780ae95aad30c9bfe0000908
#
_cell.length_a   1.000
_cell.length_b   1.000
_cell.length_c   1.000
_cell.angle_alpha   90.00
_cell.angle_beta   90.00
_cell.angle_gamma   90.00
#
_symmetry.space_group_name_H-M   'P 1'
#
loop_
_entity.id
_entity.type
_entity.pdbx_description
1 polymer ?
#
loop_
_entity_poly.entity_id
_entity_poly.type
_entity_poly.pdbx_seq_one_letter_code
_entity_poly.pdbx_strand_id
1 'polypeptide(L)'
;MEELRISKRYPYFIAGMLVFLGLYLTSLYNYLLFHSLAEIFSIVVACGIFMVAWNSRRFLDNNYLLFLGIGYLFVGGLDLIHTLTYKGMGIFQEYGTNLATQLWIAARYTESLSLLIAPLFIRRKLKINLLFSSYLLALLLLLLSIFYWNIFPLCFVEGVGLTPFKKISEYIISLILLASIALLLKNRTEFDRDVFKWVVWSILLTIASEFAFTFYMEAYGFSNLLGHFLKIVSFYLIYKALIGMGLTRPYDLLFRHLKQSEILLRQEKNKIQNYLDIARVILVVLDANQTVSLINKKGCQILGYEEKEIIGKNWFDTFIPEGIREEVKAGFRK
;
A
#
# COMPACT_ATOMS: atom_id res chain seq x y z
N MET A 1 21.21 -13.81 -16.61
CA MET A 1 20.12 -13.01 -16.01
C MET A 1 19.87 -13.36 -14.53
N GLU A 2 20.05 -14.61 -14.12
CA GLU A 2 19.90 -15.06 -12.73
C GLU A 2 21.03 -14.56 -11.81
N GLU A 3 22.28 -14.60 -12.25
CA GLU A 3 23.43 -14.08 -11.51
C GLU A 3 23.36 -12.55 -11.23
N LEU A 4 22.86 -11.77 -12.19
CA LEU A 4 22.64 -10.32 -12.01
C LEU A 4 21.48 -10.02 -11.01
N ARG A 5 20.51 -10.92 -10.88
CA ARG A 5 19.44 -10.84 -9.88
C ARG A 5 19.91 -11.19 -8.47
N ILE A 6 20.84 -12.13 -8.37
CA ILE A 6 21.46 -12.56 -7.12
C ILE A 6 22.37 -11.45 -6.58
N SER A 7 23.25 -10.88 -7.42
CA SER A 7 24.16 -9.78 -7.04
C SER A 7 23.44 -8.56 -6.46
N LYS A 8 22.24 -8.20 -6.98
CA LYS A 8 21.45 -7.06 -6.47
C LYS A 8 20.74 -7.31 -5.13
N ARG A 9 20.66 -8.56 -4.66
CA ARG A 9 20.00 -8.90 -3.38
C ARG A 9 20.94 -8.90 -2.18
N TYR A 10 22.23 -9.11 -2.39
CA TYR A 10 23.24 -9.14 -1.32
C TYR A 10 23.28 -7.87 -0.46
N PRO A 11 23.28 -6.64 -1.04
CA PRO A 11 23.36 -5.44 -0.22
C PRO A 11 22.16 -5.26 0.71
N TYR A 12 20.95 -5.64 0.27
CA TYR A 12 19.75 -5.57 1.11
C TYR A 12 19.76 -6.60 2.24
N PHE A 13 20.31 -7.79 1.97
CA PHE A 13 20.46 -8.82 2.99
C PHE A 13 21.51 -8.41 4.05
N ILE A 14 22.65 -7.88 3.63
CA ILE A 14 23.68 -7.36 4.52
C ILE A 14 23.13 -6.19 5.35
N ALA A 15 22.44 -5.24 4.73
CA ALA A 15 21.81 -4.13 5.43
C ALA A 15 20.80 -4.63 6.49
N GLY A 16 19.98 -5.62 6.16
CA GLY A 16 19.06 -6.26 7.12
C GLY A 16 19.81 -6.88 8.30
N MET A 17 20.87 -7.65 8.02
CA MET A 17 21.71 -8.24 9.09
C MET A 17 22.34 -7.18 10.00
N LEU A 18 22.85 -6.08 9.44
CA LEU A 18 23.41 -4.97 10.22
C LEU A 18 22.37 -4.30 11.11
N VAL A 19 21.13 -4.10 10.61
CA VAL A 19 20.05 -3.57 11.42
C VAL A 19 19.71 -4.51 12.58
N PHE A 20 19.58 -5.82 12.32
CA PHE A 20 19.32 -6.80 13.39
C PHE A 20 20.44 -6.88 14.41
N LEU A 21 21.71 -6.84 13.95
CA LEU A 21 22.87 -6.78 14.83
C LEU A 21 22.84 -5.49 15.68
N GLY A 22 22.57 -4.34 15.06
CA GLY A 22 22.43 -3.07 15.78
C GLY A 22 21.35 -3.13 16.85
N LEU A 23 20.15 -3.66 16.52
CA LEU A 23 19.06 -3.87 17.50
C LEU A 23 19.46 -4.83 18.61
N TYR A 24 20.18 -5.90 18.30
CA TYR A 24 20.69 -6.82 19.32
C TYR A 24 21.68 -6.10 20.28
N LEU A 25 22.61 -5.33 19.73
CA LEU A 25 23.56 -4.55 20.53
C LEU A 25 22.84 -3.51 21.41
N THR A 26 21.78 -2.87 20.92
CA THR A 26 20.96 -1.98 21.78
C THR A 26 20.29 -2.72 22.92
N SER A 27 19.86 -3.97 22.73
CA SER A 27 19.27 -4.79 23.80
C SER A 27 20.26 -5.12 24.92
N LEU A 28 21.54 -5.26 24.59
CA LEU A 28 22.62 -5.48 25.55
C LEU A 28 23.00 -4.20 26.32
N TYR A 29 22.91 -3.04 25.64
CA TYR A 29 23.22 -1.75 26.25
C TYR A 29 22.07 -1.21 27.11
N ASN A 30 20.86 -1.19 26.56
CA ASN A 30 19.66 -0.73 27.25
C ASN A 30 18.42 -1.40 26.61
N TYR A 31 17.81 -2.30 27.35
CA TYR A 31 16.65 -3.06 26.85
C TYR A 31 15.44 -2.17 26.52
N LEU A 32 15.24 -1.09 27.31
CA LEU A 32 14.15 -0.14 27.07
C LEU A 32 14.34 0.56 25.71
N LEU A 33 15.58 0.92 25.36
CA LEU A 33 15.90 1.48 24.04
C LEU A 33 15.58 0.48 22.93
N PHE A 34 16.02 -0.78 23.08
CA PHE A 34 15.69 -1.86 22.12
C PHE A 34 14.17 -2.02 21.95
N HIS A 35 13.43 -2.17 23.08
CA HIS A 35 11.98 -2.30 23.06
C HIS A 35 11.31 -1.13 22.34
N SER A 36 11.70 0.10 22.69
CA SER A 36 11.15 1.30 22.06
C SER A 36 11.41 1.34 20.55
N LEU A 37 12.59 0.98 20.08
CA LEU A 37 12.93 0.95 18.65
C LEU A 37 12.12 -0.14 17.91
N ALA A 38 11.94 -1.31 18.51
CA ALA A 38 11.16 -2.40 17.96
C ALA A 38 9.67 -2.04 17.83
N GLU A 39 9.11 -1.39 18.86
CA GLU A 39 7.72 -0.94 18.85
C GLU A 39 7.49 0.22 17.90
N ILE A 40 8.37 1.26 17.89
CA ILE A 40 8.29 2.38 16.95
C ILE A 40 8.33 1.88 15.50
N PHE A 41 9.18 0.90 15.18
CA PHE A 41 9.19 0.29 13.85
C PHE A 41 7.81 -0.28 13.49
N SER A 42 7.19 -1.06 14.38
CA SER A 42 5.86 -1.66 14.18
C SER A 42 4.78 -0.59 13.99
N ILE A 43 4.81 0.48 14.80
CA ILE A 43 3.88 1.61 14.73
C ILE A 43 4.02 2.35 13.38
N VAL A 44 5.25 2.64 12.95
CA VAL A 44 5.52 3.30 11.66
C VAL A 44 5.01 2.45 10.50
N VAL A 45 5.26 1.13 10.55
CA VAL A 45 4.74 0.19 9.55
C VAL A 45 3.22 0.19 9.54
N ALA A 46 2.56 0.12 10.70
CA ALA A 46 1.10 0.14 10.81
C ALA A 46 0.48 1.43 10.22
N CYS A 47 1.06 2.58 10.53
CA CYS A 47 0.68 3.87 9.93
C CYS A 47 0.91 3.87 8.40
N GLY A 48 2.03 3.33 7.94
CA GLY A 48 2.36 3.20 6.51
C GLY A 48 1.35 2.34 5.76
N ILE A 49 0.93 1.21 6.34
CA ILE A 49 -0.11 0.33 5.79
C ILE A 49 -1.43 1.09 5.65
N PHE A 50 -1.85 1.83 6.68
CA PHE A 50 -3.06 2.66 6.62
C PHE A 50 -2.95 3.72 5.52
N MET A 51 -1.85 4.47 5.46
CA MET A 51 -1.66 5.52 4.44
C MET A 51 -1.74 4.97 3.01
N VAL A 52 -1.09 3.83 2.76
CA VAL A 52 -1.15 3.17 1.44
C VAL A 52 -2.56 2.71 1.13
N ALA A 53 -3.22 2.01 2.04
CA ALA A 53 -4.57 1.50 1.85
C ALA A 53 -5.59 2.65 1.62
N TRP A 54 -5.47 3.73 2.39
CA TRP A 54 -6.36 4.88 2.29
C TRP A 54 -6.21 5.64 0.97
N ASN A 55 -4.98 5.89 0.54
CA ASN A 55 -4.74 6.61 -0.71
C ASN A 55 -5.04 5.76 -1.95
N SER A 56 -4.83 4.44 -1.88
CA SER A 56 -5.09 3.52 -2.98
C SER A 56 -6.56 3.08 -3.07
N ARG A 57 -7.44 3.40 -2.12
CA ARG A 57 -8.82 2.87 -2.01
C ARG A 57 -9.68 3.05 -3.25
N ARG A 58 -9.40 4.07 -4.08
CA ARG A 58 -10.14 4.35 -5.32
C ARG A 58 -9.69 3.47 -6.49
N PHE A 59 -8.53 2.83 -6.37
CA PHE A 59 -7.89 2.03 -7.42
C PHE A 59 -7.86 0.54 -7.08
N LEU A 60 -8.40 0.15 -5.92
CA LEU A 60 -8.42 -1.23 -5.46
C LEU A 60 -9.69 -1.93 -5.91
N ASP A 61 -9.51 -3.13 -6.51
CA ASP A 61 -10.61 -3.99 -6.95
C ASP A 61 -11.37 -4.64 -5.78
N ASN A 62 -10.76 -4.70 -4.59
CA ASN A 62 -11.35 -5.29 -3.40
C ASN A 62 -11.03 -4.48 -2.13
N ASN A 63 -11.80 -4.72 -1.08
CA ASN A 63 -11.72 -3.98 0.16
C ASN A 63 -10.82 -4.61 1.24
N TYR A 64 -10.13 -5.73 0.94
CA TYR A 64 -9.25 -6.43 1.88
C TYR A 64 -8.15 -5.52 2.43
N LEU A 65 -7.42 -4.84 1.53
CA LEU A 65 -6.34 -3.92 1.90
C LEU A 65 -6.86 -2.73 2.71
N LEU A 66 -8.00 -2.15 2.32
CA LEU A 66 -8.59 -1.02 3.03
C LEU A 66 -9.04 -1.41 4.43
N PHE A 67 -9.65 -2.60 4.59
CA PHE A 67 -10.06 -3.12 5.89
C PHE A 67 -8.84 -3.28 6.82
N LEU A 68 -7.79 -3.94 6.32
CA LEU A 68 -6.55 -4.10 7.08
C LEU A 68 -5.88 -2.77 7.40
N GLY A 69 -5.81 -1.85 6.43
CA GLY A 69 -5.23 -0.54 6.65
C GLY A 69 -5.88 0.21 7.81
N ILE A 70 -7.23 0.23 7.85
CA ILE A 70 -7.97 0.83 8.97
C ILE A 70 -7.69 0.07 10.27
N GLY A 71 -7.71 -1.26 10.28
CA GLY A 71 -7.39 -2.07 11.45
C GLY A 71 -5.99 -1.78 12.01
N TYR A 72 -4.97 -1.75 11.14
CA TYR A 72 -3.59 -1.47 11.55
C TYR A 72 -3.38 -0.05 12.08
N LEU A 73 -4.16 0.95 11.67
CA LEU A 73 -4.13 2.27 12.30
C LEU A 73 -4.47 2.18 13.79
N PHE A 74 -5.50 1.42 14.16
CA PHE A 74 -5.92 1.25 15.56
C PHE A 74 -4.97 0.34 16.33
N VAL A 75 -4.41 -0.69 15.68
CA VAL A 75 -3.34 -1.52 16.26
C VAL A 75 -2.12 -0.67 16.59
N GLY A 76 -1.65 0.16 15.65
CA GLY A 76 -0.53 1.08 15.88
C GLY A 76 -0.81 2.10 16.99
N GLY A 77 -2.06 2.56 17.13
CA GLY A 77 -2.49 3.43 18.23
C GLY A 77 -2.38 2.73 19.59
N LEU A 78 -2.82 1.46 19.68
CA LEU A 78 -2.68 0.65 20.91
C LEU A 78 -1.21 0.32 21.20
N ASP A 79 -0.40 -0.04 20.20
CA ASP A 79 1.04 -0.30 20.34
C ASP A 79 1.78 0.97 20.81
N LEU A 80 1.35 2.17 20.34
CA LEU A 80 1.90 3.44 20.83
C LEU A 80 1.63 3.62 22.34
N ILE A 81 0.39 3.44 22.78
CA ILE A 81 0.04 3.58 24.20
C ILE A 81 0.76 2.50 25.02
N HIS A 82 0.84 1.25 24.53
CA HIS A 82 1.62 0.17 25.12
C HIS A 82 3.08 0.59 25.34
N THR A 83 3.71 1.15 24.31
CA THR A 83 5.11 1.61 24.38
C THR A 83 5.28 2.69 25.44
N LEU A 84 4.38 3.69 25.48
CA LEU A 84 4.44 4.78 26.45
C LEU A 84 4.18 4.34 27.90
N THR A 85 3.47 3.22 28.10
CA THR A 85 3.17 2.65 29.41
C THR A 85 4.20 1.61 29.87
N TYR A 86 5.19 1.28 29.01
CA TYR A 86 6.18 0.27 29.33
C TYR A 86 7.04 0.66 30.52
N LYS A 87 7.34 -0.32 31.37
CA LYS A 87 8.12 -0.12 32.62
C LYS A 87 9.48 0.55 32.29
N GLY A 88 9.73 1.68 32.91
CA GLY A 88 10.95 2.48 32.69
C GLY A 88 10.79 3.70 31.76
N MET A 89 9.69 3.87 31.05
CA MET A 89 9.43 5.06 30.21
C MET A 89 9.16 6.32 31.05
N GLY A 90 8.75 6.19 32.30
CA GLY A 90 8.54 7.32 33.22
C GLY A 90 7.30 8.19 32.98
N ILE A 91 6.46 7.84 31.99
CA ILE A 91 5.24 8.60 31.66
C ILE A 91 4.08 8.20 32.58
N PHE A 92 3.89 6.91 32.82
CA PHE A 92 2.85 6.34 33.67
C PHE A 92 3.47 5.68 34.89
N GLN A 93 4.00 6.50 35.81
CA GLN A 93 4.82 6.00 36.96
C GLN A 93 4.03 5.21 37.99
N GLU A 94 2.73 5.47 38.13
CA GLU A 94 1.86 4.80 39.09
C GLU A 94 1.44 3.38 38.66
N TYR A 95 1.65 3.04 37.40
CA TYR A 95 1.25 1.77 36.82
C TYR A 95 2.48 0.87 36.61
N GLY A 96 2.40 -0.35 37.13
CA GLY A 96 3.44 -1.38 36.98
C GLY A 96 3.43 -2.01 35.57
N THR A 97 4.12 -3.16 35.45
CA THR A 97 4.22 -3.93 34.19
C THR A 97 2.86 -4.39 33.64
N ASN A 98 1.84 -4.50 34.54
CA ASN A 98 0.51 -4.99 34.17
C ASN A 98 -0.18 -4.13 33.09
N LEU A 99 -0.11 -2.79 33.20
CA LEU A 99 -0.78 -1.88 32.26
C LEU A 99 -0.27 -2.07 30.83
N ALA A 100 1.05 -2.11 30.64
CA ALA A 100 1.65 -2.37 29.34
C ALA A 100 1.23 -3.75 28.80
N THR A 101 1.17 -4.78 29.64
CA THR A 101 0.78 -6.13 29.24
C THR A 101 -0.71 -6.22 28.86
N GLN A 102 -1.60 -5.47 29.53
CA GLN A 102 -3.02 -5.37 29.16
C GLN A 102 -3.21 -4.72 27.78
N LEU A 103 -2.50 -3.61 27.52
CA LEU A 103 -2.52 -2.92 26.22
C LEU A 103 -1.94 -3.79 25.09
N TRP A 104 -0.90 -4.57 25.40
CA TRP A 104 -0.38 -5.58 24.47
C TRP A 104 -1.47 -6.56 24.03
N ILE A 105 -2.14 -7.20 24.98
CA ILE A 105 -3.21 -8.16 24.69
C ILE A 105 -4.34 -7.52 23.91
N ALA A 106 -4.75 -6.29 24.25
CA ALA A 106 -5.76 -5.54 23.51
C ALA A 106 -5.34 -5.29 22.04
N ALA A 107 -4.07 -4.92 21.82
CA ALA A 107 -3.52 -4.72 20.47
C ALA A 107 -3.49 -6.03 19.67
N ARG A 108 -3.05 -7.15 20.28
CA ARG A 108 -2.97 -8.46 19.60
C ARG A 108 -4.35 -9.02 19.24
N TYR A 109 -5.36 -8.87 20.12
CA TYR A 109 -6.74 -9.21 19.75
C TYR A 109 -7.24 -8.36 18.58
N THR A 110 -6.98 -7.06 18.60
CA THR A 110 -7.39 -6.15 17.51
C THR A 110 -6.74 -6.54 16.19
N GLU A 111 -5.45 -6.88 16.21
CA GLU A 111 -4.72 -7.33 15.01
C GLU A 111 -5.24 -8.67 14.49
N SER A 112 -5.32 -9.68 15.35
CA SER A 112 -5.73 -11.03 14.96
C SER A 112 -7.17 -11.07 14.42
N LEU A 113 -8.11 -10.35 15.06
CA LEU A 113 -9.48 -10.20 14.57
C LEU A 113 -9.54 -9.43 13.25
N SER A 114 -8.72 -8.40 13.08
CA SER A 114 -8.62 -7.68 11.82
C SER A 114 -8.17 -8.59 10.67
N LEU A 115 -7.14 -9.41 10.91
CA LEU A 115 -6.64 -10.39 9.94
C LEU A 115 -7.66 -11.50 9.63
N LEU A 116 -8.46 -11.93 10.63
CA LEU A 116 -9.51 -12.92 10.45
C LEU A 116 -10.69 -12.39 9.63
N ILE A 117 -11.10 -11.15 9.88
CA ILE A 117 -12.31 -10.55 9.28
C ILE A 117 -12.02 -10.01 7.87
N ALA A 118 -10.83 -9.46 7.62
CA ALA A 118 -10.47 -8.84 6.35
C ALA A 118 -10.77 -9.70 5.10
N PRO A 119 -10.49 -11.02 5.06
CA PRO A 119 -10.81 -11.86 3.90
C PRO A 119 -12.29 -11.89 3.52
N LEU A 120 -13.22 -11.61 4.46
CA LEU A 120 -14.64 -11.55 4.18
C LEU A 120 -15.02 -10.35 3.29
N PHE A 121 -14.16 -9.33 3.21
CA PHE A 121 -14.37 -8.12 2.41
C PHE A 121 -13.66 -8.14 1.05
N ILE A 122 -13.07 -9.25 0.64
CA ILE A 122 -12.48 -9.40 -0.70
C ILE A 122 -13.54 -9.15 -1.78
N ARG A 123 -14.76 -9.72 -1.59
CA ARG A 123 -15.87 -9.63 -2.56
C ARG A 123 -17.05 -8.79 -2.06
N ARG A 124 -16.98 -8.22 -0.86
CA ARG A 124 -18.07 -7.45 -0.25
C ARG A 124 -17.76 -5.97 -0.22
N LYS A 125 -18.80 -5.14 -0.38
CA LYS A 125 -18.68 -3.69 -0.22
C LYS A 125 -18.42 -3.35 1.24
N LEU A 126 -17.48 -2.44 1.48
CA LEU A 126 -17.09 -1.96 2.79
C LEU A 126 -17.75 -0.59 3.06
N LYS A 127 -18.48 -0.48 4.17
CA LYS A 127 -18.97 0.81 4.67
C LYS A 127 -17.90 1.44 5.55
N ILE A 128 -17.05 2.28 4.94
CA ILE A 128 -15.83 2.83 5.56
C ILE A 128 -16.13 3.55 6.88
N ASN A 129 -17.15 4.42 6.90
CA ASN A 129 -17.53 5.19 8.10
C ASN A 129 -17.94 4.26 9.24
N LEU A 130 -18.73 3.21 8.93
CA LEU A 130 -19.15 2.23 9.93
C LEU A 130 -17.96 1.46 10.48
N LEU A 131 -17.06 1.02 9.62
CA LEU A 131 -15.84 0.31 10.04
C LEU A 131 -14.98 1.19 10.95
N PHE A 132 -14.73 2.43 10.54
CA PHE A 132 -13.91 3.37 11.31
C PHE A 132 -14.54 3.66 12.69
N SER A 133 -15.86 3.92 12.71
CA SER A 133 -16.61 4.13 13.97
C SER A 133 -16.60 2.89 14.86
N SER A 134 -16.68 1.68 14.29
CA SER A 134 -16.60 0.42 15.06
C SER A 134 -15.26 0.23 15.73
N TYR A 135 -14.15 0.47 15.01
CA TYR A 135 -12.81 0.41 15.60
C TYR A 135 -12.61 1.51 16.66
N LEU A 136 -13.07 2.74 16.38
CA LEU A 136 -12.97 3.83 17.35
C LEU A 136 -13.74 3.52 18.63
N LEU A 137 -14.96 3.01 18.51
CA LEU A 137 -15.77 2.59 19.66
C LEU A 137 -15.09 1.46 20.42
N ALA A 138 -14.58 0.44 19.72
CA ALA A 138 -13.85 -0.67 20.35
C ALA A 138 -12.61 -0.18 21.11
N LEU A 139 -11.81 0.70 20.48
CA LEU A 139 -10.64 1.32 21.13
C LEU A 139 -11.03 2.09 22.39
N LEU A 140 -12.08 2.94 22.31
CA LEU A 140 -12.54 3.71 23.46
C LEU A 140 -13.02 2.80 24.61
N LEU A 141 -13.79 1.75 24.30
CA LEU A 141 -14.26 0.79 25.31
C LEU A 141 -13.11 0.02 25.92
N LEU A 142 -12.09 -0.39 25.16
CA LEU A 142 -10.88 -1.03 25.65
C LEU A 142 -10.11 -0.11 26.60
N LEU A 143 -9.87 1.14 26.19
CA LEU A 143 -9.16 2.11 27.03
C LEU A 143 -9.94 2.45 28.31
N LEU A 144 -11.26 2.62 28.22
CA LEU A 144 -12.11 2.83 29.40
C LEU A 144 -12.06 1.61 30.34
N SER A 145 -12.07 0.38 29.81
CA SER A 145 -12.00 -0.84 30.61
C SER A 145 -10.66 -1.00 31.35
N ILE A 146 -9.58 -0.50 30.76
CA ILE A 146 -8.23 -0.58 31.32
C ILE A 146 -7.95 0.57 32.29
N PHE A 147 -8.20 1.83 31.88
CA PHE A 147 -7.78 3.02 32.63
C PHE A 147 -8.82 3.55 33.62
N TYR A 148 -10.10 3.40 33.31
CA TYR A 148 -11.16 4.02 34.12
C TYR A 148 -11.95 3.00 34.97
N TRP A 149 -12.49 1.97 34.32
CA TRP A 149 -13.31 0.98 35.03
C TRP A 149 -12.46 -0.08 35.76
N ASN A 150 -11.22 -0.27 35.36
CA ASN A 150 -10.31 -1.31 35.92
C ASN A 150 -10.91 -2.73 35.91
N ILE A 151 -11.74 -3.02 34.89
CA ILE A 151 -12.39 -4.33 34.71
C ILE A 151 -11.64 -5.25 33.74
N PHE A 152 -10.64 -4.72 33.00
CA PHE A 152 -9.82 -5.56 32.14
C PHE A 152 -8.98 -6.50 33.00
N PRO A 153 -8.97 -7.81 32.69
CA PRO A 153 -8.28 -8.77 33.56
C PRO A 153 -6.80 -8.48 33.72
N LEU A 154 -6.24 -8.85 34.91
CA LEU A 154 -4.81 -8.75 35.16
C LEU A 154 -4.04 -9.65 34.18
N CYS A 155 -3.02 -9.11 33.56
CA CYS A 155 -2.14 -9.81 32.62
C CYS A 155 -0.78 -10.13 33.25
N PHE A 156 -0.35 -9.33 34.23
CA PHE A 156 0.93 -9.49 34.93
C PHE A 156 0.77 -9.16 36.42
N VAL A 157 1.44 -9.94 37.26
CA VAL A 157 1.51 -9.70 38.72
C VAL A 157 2.98 -9.59 39.11
N GLU A 158 3.35 -8.46 39.70
CA GLU A 158 4.75 -8.23 40.15
C GLU A 158 5.18 -9.35 41.14
N GLY A 159 6.36 -9.92 40.91
CA GLY A 159 6.88 -11.03 41.68
C GLY A 159 6.35 -12.43 41.34
N VAL A 160 5.25 -12.54 40.57
CA VAL A 160 4.66 -13.82 40.13
C VAL A 160 4.84 -14.02 38.61
N GLY A 161 4.77 -12.95 37.83
CA GLY A 161 4.88 -12.98 36.37
C GLY A 161 3.53 -12.97 35.64
N LEU A 162 3.47 -13.64 34.48
CA LEU A 162 2.30 -13.67 33.60
C LEU A 162 1.14 -14.46 34.21
N THR A 163 -0.06 -13.86 34.19
CA THR A 163 -1.28 -14.51 34.65
C THR A 163 -1.77 -15.60 33.70
N PRO A 164 -2.60 -16.55 34.17
CA PRO A 164 -3.28 -17.53 33.34
C PRO A 164 -4.11 -16.87 32.23
N PHE A 165 -4.79 -15.75 32.53
CA PHE A 165 -5.55 -14.99 31.53
C PHE A 165 -4.68 -14.56 30.35
N LYS A 166 -3.51 -13.98 30.62
CA LYS A 166 -2.57 -13.54 29.57
C LYS A 166 -2.12 -14.71 28.69
N LYS A 167 -1.72 -15.83 29.30
CA LYS A 167 -1.27 -17.03 28.58
C LYS A 167 -2.38 -17.63 27.72
N ILE A 168 -3.60 -17.75 28.27
CA ILE A 168 -4.78 -18.26 27.53
C ILE A 168 -5.13 -17.32 26.36
N SER A 169 -5.07 -16.01 26.59
CA SER A 169 -5.30 -15.02 25.52
C SER A 169 -4.34 -15.18 24.35
N GLU A 170 -3.06 -15.46 24.60
CA GLU A 170 -2.08 -15.70 23.52
C GLU A 170 -2.39 -16.97 22.71
N TYR A 171 -2.86 -18.03 23.37
CA TYR A 171 -3.33 -19.22 22.66
C TYR A 171 -4.59 -18.94 21.82
N ILE A 172 -5.54 -18.18 22.36
CA ILE A 172 -6.75 -17.78 21.62
C ILE A 172 -6.38 -16.92 20.42
N ILE A 173 -5.50 -15.93 20.59
CA ILE A 173 -4.98 -15.08 19.50
C ILE A 173 -4.33 -15.94 18.42
N SER A 174 -3.50 -16.91 18.80
CA SER A 174 -2.86 -17.84 17.87
C SER A 174 -3.88 -18.70 17.11
N LEU A 175 -4.95 -19.16 17.76
CA LEU A 175 -6.05 -19.88 17.10
C LEU A 175 -6.81 -18.99 16.11
N ILE A 176 -7.07 -17.74 16.47
CA ILE A 176 -7.70 -16.76 15.55
C ILE A 176 -6.82 -16.54 14.32
N LEU A 177 -5.51 -16.42 14.50
CA LEU A 177 -4.53 -16.26 13.41
C LEU A 177 -4.47 -17.51 12.51
N LEU A 178 -4.53 -18.72 13.08
CA LEU A 178 -4.63 -19.95 12.29
C LEU A 178 -5.93 -20.02 11.49
N ALA A 179 -7.05 -19.62 12.08
CA ALA A 179 -8.33 -19.51 11.37
C ALA A 179 -8.26 -18.47 10.23
N SER A 180 -7.55 -17.36 10.44
CA SER A 180 -7.28 -16.37 9.39
C SER A 180 -6.51 -17.00 8.21
N ILE A 181 -5.47 -17.79 8.47
CA ILE A 181 -4.73 -18.52 7.41
C ILE A 181 -5.69 -19.46 6.65
N ALA A 182 -6.57 -20.20 7.34
CA ALA A 182 -7.53 -21.09 6.72
C ALA A 182 -8.49 -20.34 5.78
N LEU A 183 -8.98 -19.16 6.19
CA LEU A 183 -9.80 -18.29 5.34
C LEU A 183 -9.02 -17.71 4.14
N LEU A 184 -7.77 -17.34 4.32
CA LEU A 184 -6.89 -16.89 3.23
C LEU A 184 -6.63 -17.99 2.22
N LEU A 185 -6.38 -19.23 2.67
CA LEU A 185 -6.21 -20.41 1.80
C LEU A 185 -7.45 -20.66 0.94
N LYS A 186 -8.64 -20.51 1.52
CA LYS A 186 -9.92 -20.63 0.77
C LYS A 186 -10.06 -19.57 -0.32
N ASN A 187 -9.49 -18.39 -0.12
CA ASN A 187 -9.56 -17.27 -1.06
C ASN A 187 -8.24 -17.02 -1.80
N ARG A 188 -7.34 -18.01 -1.86
CA ARG A 188 -5.97 -17.84 -2.41
C ARG A 188 -5.92 -17.35 -3.86
N THR A 189 -6.95 -17.64 -4.64
CA THR A 189 -7.05 -17.24 -6.06
C THR A 189 -7.30 -15.75 -6.27
N GLU A 190 -7.73 -15.04 -5.23
CA GLU A 190 -7.96 -13.60 -5.25
C GLU A 190 -6.68 -12.77 -5.03
N PHE A 191 -5.60 -13.45 -4.63
CA PHE A 191 -4.33 -12.83 -4.33
C PHE A 191 -3.28 -13.18 -5.38
N ASP A 192 -2.37 -12.23 -5.60
CA ASP A 192 -1.09 -12.55 -6.25
C ASP A 192 -0.31 -13.58 -5.42
N ARG A 193 0.40 -14.48 -6.10
CA ARG A 193 1.11 -15.61 -5.45
C ARG A 193 2.14 -15.13 -4.41
N ASP A 194 2.85 -14.05 -4.70
CA ASP A 194 3.89 -13.57 -3.80
C ASP A 194 3.30 -12.78 -2.63
N VAL A 195 2.27 -11.97 -2.89
CA VAL A 195 1.49 -11.28 -1.85
C VAL A 195 0.90 -12.29 -0.87
N PHE A 196 0.25 -13.35 -1.38
CA PHE A 196 -0.32 -14.41 -0.55
C PHE A 196 0.73 -15.04 0.37
N LYS A 197 1.90 -15.40 -0.18
CA LYS A 197 3.01 -15.97 0.60
C LYS A 197 3.47 -15.04 1.71
N TRP A 198 3.66 -13.75 1.41
CA TRP A 198 4.14 -12.79 2.40
C TRP A 198 3.14 -12.57 3.53
N VAL A 199 1.82 -12.52 3.23
CA VAL A 199 0.76 -12.44 4.25
C VAL A 199 0.78 -13.68 5.14
N VAL A 200 0.81 -14.88 4.56
CA VAL A 200 0.82 -16.13 5.35
C VAL A 200 2.07 -16.23 6.23
N TRP A 201 3.26 -15.92 5.70
CA TRP A 201 4.49 -15.92 6.49
C TRP A 201 4.46 -14.88 7.60
N SER A 202 3.91 -13.68 7.35
CA SER A 202 3.71 -12.67 8.39
C SER A 202 2.86 -13.23 9.54
N ILE A 203 1.71 -13.85 9.24
CA ILE A 203 0.83 -14.42 10.27
C ILE A 203 1.52 -15.57 11.03
N LEU A 204 2.25 -16.45 10.35
CA LEU A 204 3.02 -17.52 11.00
C LEU A 204 4.09 -16.98 11.95
N LEU A 205 4.79 -15.93 11.56
CA LEU A 205 5.78 -15.28 12.42
C LEU A 205 5.12 -14.54 13.60
N THR A 206 3.93 -13.96 13.41
CA THR A 206 3.15 -13.39 14.51
C THR A 206 2.80 -14.49 15.52
N ILE A 207 2.29 -15.66 15.07
CA ILE A 207 2.02 -16.79 15.95
C ILE A 207 3.28 -17.21 16.72
N ALA A 208 4.42 -17.33 16.05
CA ALA A 208 5.69 -17.67 16.70
C ALA A 208 6.12 -16.60 17.72
N SER A 209 5.87 -15.32 17.44
CA SER A 209 6.10 -14.19 18.36
C SER A 209 5.21 -14.30 19.61
N GLU A 210 3.90 -14.57 19.43
CA GLU A 210 2.98 -14.75 20.57
C GLU A 210 3.42 -15.93 21.47
N PHE A 211 3.85 -17.06 20.86
CA PHE A 211 4.43 -18.16 21.65
C PHE A 211 5.68 -17.73 22.42
N ALA A 212 6.59 -16.97 21.82
CA ALA A 212 7.75 -16.45 22.52
C ALA A 212 7.35 -15.58 23.73
N PHE A 213 6.31 -14.75 23.58
CA PHE A 213 5.77 -13.91 24.66
C PHE A 213 4.97 -14.68 25.72
N THR A 214 4.61 -15.93 25.49
CA THR A 214 3.95 -16.78 26.49
C THR A 214 4.92 -17.31 27.56
N PHE A 215 6.21 -17.43 27.21
CA PHE A 215 7.21 -18.06 28.07
C PHE A 215 8.13 -17.08 28.83
N TYR A 216 7.97 -15.77 28.67
CA TYR A 216 8.84 -14.85 29.37
C TYR A 216 8.46 -14.78 30.89
N MET A 217 9.45 -14.88 31.75
CA MET A 217 9.30 -14.72 33.23
C MET A 217 9.67 -13.30 33.65
N GLU A 218 10.56 -12.65 32.94
CA GLU A 218 11.06 -11.30 33.17
C GLU A 218 10.92 -10.42 31.95
N ALA A 219 10.59 -9.14 32.12
CA ALA A 219 10.41 -8.18 31.05
C ALA A 219 11.65 -8.02 30.13
N TYR A 220 12.83 -8.40 30.60
CA TYR A 220 14.11 -8.30 29.91
C TYR A 220 14.71 -9.66 29.48
N GLY A 221 13.90 -10.74 29.49
CA GLY A 221 14.34 -12.09 29.16
C GLY A 221 14.56 -12.34 27.67
N PHE A 222 15.35 -13.39 27.35
CA PHE A 222 15.63 -13.83 25.98
C PHE A 222 14.34 -14.10 25.16
N SER A 223 13.33 -14.68 25.78
CA SER A 223 12.05 -14.97 25.13
C SER A 223 11.34 -13.70 24.67
N ASN A 224 11.39 -12.64 25.47
CA ASN A 224 10.84 -11.33 25.12
C ASN A 224 11.62 -10.68 23.96
N LEU A 225 12.95 -10.76 24.00
CA LEU A 225 13.83 -10.32 22.89
C LEU A 225 13.48 -11.03 21.58
N LEU A 226 13.37 -12.36 21.60
CA LEU A 226 13.01 -13.16 20.42
C LEU A 226 11.63 -12.79 19.88
N GLY A 227 10.65 -12.59 20.76
CA GLY A 227 9.30 -12.15 20.38
C GLY A 227 9.31 -10.84 19.60
N HIS A 228 10.05 -9.83 20.05
CA HIS A 228 10.18 -8.56 19.34
C HIS A 228 10.88 -8.69 17.99
N PHE A 229 11.91 -9.52 17.86
CA PHE A 229 12.55 -9.78 16.56
C PHE A 229 11.57 -10.44 15.58
N LEU A 230 10.82 -11.44 16.03
CA LEU A 230 9.79 -12.08 15.21
C LEU A 230 8.69 -11.10 14.81
N LYS A 231 8.26 -10.21 15.71
CA LYS A 231 7.30 -9.14 15.44
C LYS A 231 7.82 -8.18 14.35
N ILE A 232 9.08 -7.73 14.44
CA ILE A 232 9.70 -6.86 13.43
C ILE A 232 9.66 -7.52 12.05
N VAL A 233 10.06 -8.80 11.95
CA VAL A 233 10.03 -9.52 10.66
C VAL A 233 8.59 -9.69 10.16
N SER A 234 7.64 -10.02 11.03
CA SER A 234 6.23 -10.15 10.67
C SER A 234 5.68 -8.83 10.11
N PHE A 235 5.91 -7.71 10.79
CA PHE A 235 5.47 -6.39 10.32
C PHE A 235 6.14 -5.98 9.01
N TYR A 236 7.41 -6.31 8.81
CA TYR A 236 8.07 -6.10 7.52
C TYR A 236 7.43 -6.92 6.39
N LEU A 237 7.06 -8.18 6.64
CA LEU A 237 6.44 -9.04 5.63
C LEU A 237 5.04 -8.58 5.26
N ILE A 238 4.21 -8.19 6.24
CA ILE A 238 2.87 -7.68 5.96
C ILE A 238 2.94 -6.34 5.20
N TYR A 239 3.86 -5.44 5.59
CA TYR A 239 4.12 -4.21 4.85
C TYR A 239 4.48 -4.49 3.38
N LYS A 240 5.42 -5.42 3.15
CA LYS A 240 5.82 -5.81 1.79
C LYS A 240 4.66 -6.39 0.97
N ALA A 241 3.81 -7.21 1.59
CA ALA A 241 2.63 -7.75 0.94
C ALA A 241 1.63 -6.64 0.55
N LEU A 242 1.37 -5.71 1.47
CA LEU A 242 0.37 -4.67 1.27
C LEU A 242 0.83 -3.54 0.34
N ILE A 243 2.13 -3.24 0.30
CA ILE A 243 2.73 -2.37 -0.74
C ILE A 243 2.56 -2.98 -2.12
N GLY A 244 2.79 -4.28 -2.27
CA GLY A 244 2.55 -5.00 -3.53
C GLY A 244 1.12 -4.84 -4.03
N MET A 245 0.12 -4.96 -3.13
CA MET A 245 -1.29 -4.77 -3.47
C MET A 245 -1.68 -3.31 -3.73
N GLY A 246 -1.21 -2.39 -2.87
CA GLY A 246 -1.70 -1.01 -2.84
C GLY A 246 -1.01 -0.07 -3.81
N LEU A 247 0.24 -0.32 -4.17
CA LEU A 247 1.03 0.55 -5.04
C LEU A 247 1.43 -0.12 -6.36
N THR A 248 2.07 -1.29 -6.30
CA THR A 248 2.69 -1.88 -7.50
C THR A 248 1.63 -2.29 -8.51
N ARG A 249 0.57 -2.97 -8.09
CA ARG A 249 -0.45 -3.49 -8.99
C ARG A 249 -1.32 -2.41 -9.67
N PRO A 250 -1.88 -1.43 -8.96
CA PRO A 250 -2.60 -0.32 -9.59
C PRO A 250 -1.72 0.49 -10.55
N TYR A 251 -0.45 0.70 -10.19
CA TYR A 251 0.51 1.43 -11.01
C TYR A 251 0.83 0.70 -12.31
N ASP A 252 1.10 -0.61 -12.24
CA ASP A 252 1.36 -1.45 -13.42
C ASP A 252 0.15 -1.50 -14.37
N LEU A 253 -1.07 -1.58 -13.84
CA LEU A 253 -2.29 -1.55 -14.64
C LEU A 253 -2.46 -0.21 -15.34
N LEU A 254 -2.29 0.90 -14.62
CA LEU A 254 -2.39 2.25 -15.18
C LEU A 254 -1.35 2.47 -16.28
N PHE A 255 -0.11 2.05 -16.07
CA PHE A 255 0.95 2.15 -17.08
C PHE A 255 0.66 1.33 -18.33
N ARG A 256 0.14 0.12 -18.18
CA ARG A 256 -0.27 -0.73 -19.33
C ARG A 256 -1.39 -0.09 -20.11
N HIS A 257 -2.41 0.45 -19.45
CA HIS A 257 -3.51 1.14 -20.11
C HIS A 257 -3.05 2.41 -20.84
N LEU A 258 -2.20 3.23 -20.22
CA LEU A 258 -1.64 4.42 -20.86
C LEU A 258 -0.82 4.06 -22.09
N LYS A 259 0.06 3.05 -21.99
CA LYS A 259 0.88 2.60 -23.12
C LYS A 259 0.05 1.98 -24.25
N GLN A 260 -1.00 1.22 -23.92
CA GLN A 260 -1.94 0.73 -24.93
C GLN A 260 -2.70 1.85 -25.63
N SER A 261 -3.19 2.83 -24.88
CA SER A 261 -3.88 4.00 -25.43
C SER A 261 -2.97 4.81 -26.34
N GLU A 262 -1.71 5.03 -25.95
CA GLU A 262 -0.71 5.71 -26.78
C GLU A 262 -0.44 4.96 -28.09
N ILE A 263 -0.29 3.64 -28.03
CA ILE A 263 -0.07 2.80 -29.22
C ILE A 263 -1.27 2.89 -30.17
N LEU A 264 -2.49 2.76 -29.65
CA LEU A 264 -3.72 2.86 -30.44
C LEU A 264 -3.86 4.23 -31.09
N LEU A 265 -3.63 5.30 -30.33
CA LEU A 265 -3.68 6.67 -30.84
C LEU A 265 -2.66 6.89 -31.96
N ARG A 266 -1.46 6.36 -31.80
CA ARG A 266 -0.40 6.42 -32.83
C ARG A 266 -0.75 5.63 -34.07
N GLN A 267 -1.35 4.45 -33.94
CA GLN A 267 -1.82 3.64 -35.05
C GLN A 267 -2.93 4.37 -35.83
N GLU A 268 -3.88 4.96 -35.13
CA GLU A 268 -4.98 5.70 -35.72
C GLU A 268 -4.49 6.95 -36.47
N LYS A 269 -3.58 7.71 -35.87
CA LYS A 269 -2.91 8.84 -36.52
C LYS A 269 -2.18 8.41 -37.79
N ASN A 270 -1.41 7.32 -37.74
CA ASN A 270 -0.71 6.81 -38.93
C ASN A 270 -1.68 6.33 -40.01
N LYS A 271 -2.80 5.73 -39.62
CA LYS A 271 -3.84 5.28 -40.55
C LYS A 271 -4.50 6.46 -41.27
N ILE A 272 -4.82 7.53 -40.56
CA ILE A 272 -5.36 8.76 -41.11
C ILE A 272 -4.34 9.39 -42.07
N GLN A 273 -3.09 9.49 -41.66
CA GLN A 273 -2.02 10.01 -42.53
C GLN A 273 -1.88 9.20 -43.83
N ASN A 274 -1.89 7.87 -43.72
CA ASN A 274 -1.85 7.00 -44.90
C ASN A 274 -3.05 7.21 -45.82
N TYR A 275 -4.25 7.40 -45.30
CA TYR A 275 -5.42 7.70 -46.14
C TYR A 275 -5.27 9.03 -46.87
N LEU A 276 -4.74 10.06 -46.23
CA LEU A 276 -4.45 11.35 -46.86
C LEU A 276 -3.37 11.22 -47.94
N ASP A 277 -2.35 10.39 -47.72
CA ASP A 277 -1.22 10.22 -48.63
C ASP A 277 -1.58 9.38 -49.90
N ILE A 278 -2.53 8.43 -49.75
CA ILE A 278 -3.01 7.61 -50.87
C ILE A 278 -3.97 8.41 -51.80
N ALA A 279 -4.59 9.45 -51.27
CA ALA A 279 -5.52 10.25 -52.07
C ALA A 279 -4.81 10.88 -53.29
N ARG A 280 -5.36 10.65 -54.52
CA ARG A 280 -4.80 11.16 -55.78
C ARG A 280 -5.20 12.61 -56.07
N VAL A 281 -5.86 13.26 -55.14
CA VAL A 281 -6.33 14.66 -55.21
C VAL A 281 -5.65 15.50 -54.14
N ILE A 282 -5.61 16.82 -54.32
CA ILE A 282 -5.17 17.75 -53.31
C ILE A 282 -6.20 17.70 -52.15
N LEU A 283 -5.74 17.38 -50.95
CA LEU A 283 -6.49 17.55 -49.73
C LEU A 283 -5.81 18.61 -48.88
N VAL A 284 -6.52 19.68 -48.61
CA VAL A 284 -6.04 20.78 -47.76
C VAL A 284 -7.08 21.08 -46.70
N VAL A 285 -6.62 21.30 -45.47
CA VAL A 285 -7.46 21.76 -44.34
C VAL A 285 -7.06 23.18 -44.01
N LEU A 286 -8.06 24.06 -43.99
CA LEU A 286 -7.89 25.47 -43.67
C LEU A 286 -8.48 25.74 -42.29
N ASP A 287 -7.85 26.62 -41.54
CA ASP A 287 -8.43 27.18 -40.31
C ASP A 287 -9.41 28.33 -40.60
N ALA A 288 -10.03 28.89 -39.57
CA ALA A 288 -10.97 30.00 -39.69
C ALA A 288 -10.37 31.28 -40.32
N ASN A 289 -9.05 31.42 -40.30
CA ASN A 289 -8.31 32.52 -40.92
C ASN A 289 -7.86 32.21 -42.34
N GLN A 290 -8.36 31.10 -42.93
CA GLN A 290 -7.99 30.64 -44.28
C GLN A 290 -6.52 30.21 -44.37
N THR A 291 -5.90 29.90 -43.25
CA THR A 291 -4.51 29.47 -43.18
C THR A 291 -4.43 27.95 -43.28
N VAL A 292 -3.48 27.43 -44.03
CA VAL A 292 -3.30 25.99 -44.23
C VAL A 292 -2.83 25.36 -42.94
N SER A 293 -3.64 24.47 -42.35
CA SER A 293 -3.30 23.67 -41.16
C SER A 293 -2.85 22.24 -41.51
N LEU A 294 -3.25 21.70 -42.67
CA LEU A 294 -2.84 20.40 -43.17
C LEU A 294 -2.90 20.37 -44.69
N ILE A 295 -1.95 19.70 -45.30
CA ILE A 295 -1.98 19.37 -46.74
C ILE A 295 -1.44 17.94 -46.91
N ASN A 296 -2.03 17.17 -47.84
CA ASN A 296 -1.54 15.83 -48.14
C ASN A 296 -0.33 15.85 -49.07
N LYS A 297 0.41 14.75 -49.12
CA LYS A 297 1.60 14.60 -49.95
C LYS A 297 1.33 14.87 -51.44
N LYS A 298 0.13 14.49 -51.92
CA LYS A 298 -0.26 14.76 -53.31
C LYS A 298 -0.45 16.24 -53.58
N GLY A 299 -0.98 17.01 -52.64
CA GLY A 299 -1.09 18.45 -52.70
C GLY A 299 0.29 19.13 -52.81
N CYS A 300 1.25 18.72 -51.98
CA CYS A 300 2.63 19.21 -52.07
C CYS A 300 3.25 18.93 -53.46
N GLN A 301 3.06 17.70 -53.96
CA GLN A 301 3.57 17.32 -55.30
C GLN A 301 2.97 18.14 -56.46
N ILE A 302 1.67 18.40 -56.43
CA ILE A 302 0.98 19.15 -57.47
C ILE A 302 1.34 20.64 -57.44
N LEU A 303 1.47 21.21 -56.23
CA LEU A 303 1.84 22.60 -56.03
C LEU A 303 3.33 22.86 -56.22
N GLY A 304 4.18 21.84 -56.11
CA GLY A 304 5.64 21.96 -56.23
C GLY A 304 6.33 22.58 -55.02
N TYR A 305 5.71 22.58 -53.86
CA TYR A 305 6.24 23.11 -52.59
C TYR A 305 6.40 22.02 -51.54
N GLU A 306 7.34 22.19 -50.63
CA GLU A 306 7.41 21.34 -49.43
C GLU A 306 6.30 21.69 -48.42
N GLU A 307 5.85 20.71 -47.63
CA GLU A 307 4.80 20.88 -46.61
C GLU A 307 5.07 22.07 -45.68
N LYS A 308 6.35 22.27 -45.28
CA LYS A 308 6.81 23.36 -44.40
C LYS A 308 6.63 24.74 -45.01
N GLU A 309 6.62 24.82 -46.32
CA GLU A 309 6.44 26.09 -47.07
C GLU A 309 4.98 26.44 -47.25
N ILE A 310 4.07 25.45 -47.13
CA ILE A 310 2.63 25.58 -47.31
C ILE A 310 1.91 25.80 -45.98
N ILE A 311 2.26 25.04 -44.97
CA ILE A 311 1.64 25.15 -43.62
C ILE A 311 1.84 26.58 -43.08
N GLY A 312 0.77 27.16 -42.53
CA GLY A 312 0.78 28.50 -41.96
C GLY A 312 0.63 29.63 -42.97
N LYS A 313 0.54 29.34 -44.28
CA LYS A 313 0.27 30.36 -45.34
C LYS A 313 -1.22 30.48 -45.58
N ASN A 314 -1.66 31.69 -45.99
CA ASN A 314 -3.04 31.87 -46.44
C ASN A 314 -3.21 31.17 -47.78
N TRP A 315 -4.17 30.23 -47.84
CA TRP A 315 -4.41 29.40 -49.02
C TRP A 315 -4.77 30.20 -50.27
N PHE A 316 -5.71 31.15 -50.11
CA PHE A 316 -6.25 31.91 -51.22
C PHE A 316 -5.24 32.94 -51.77
N ASP A 317 -4.50 33.58 -50.89
CA ASP A 317 -3.57 34.64 -51.31
C ASP A 317 -2.27 34.08 -51.91
N THR A 318 -1.89 32.84 -51.50
CA THR A 318 -0.61 32.26 -51.90
C THR A 318 -0.74 31.26 -53.06
N PHE A 319 -1.79 30.42 -53.05
CA PHE A 319 -1.87 29.25 -53.97
C PHE A 319 -2.99 29.34 -54.99
N ILE A 320 -3.92 30.31 -54.89
CA ILE A 320 -5.01 30.48 -55.86
C ILE A 320 -4.67 31.61 -56.82
N PRO A 321 -4.71 31.35 -58.17
CA PRO A 321 -4.49 32.37 -59.18
C PRO A 321 -5.44 33.56 -58.99
N GLU A 322 -4.93 34.79 -59.27
CA GLU A 322 -5.68 36.04 -59.02
C GLU A 322 -7.03 36.09 -59.77
N GLY A 323 -7.10 35.54 -61.00
CA GLY A 323 -8.30 35.61 -61.82
C GLY A 323 -9.52 34.85 -61.29
N ILE A 324 -9.35 33.86 -60.38
CA ILE A 324 -10.42 33.04 -59.82
C ILE A 324 -10.51 33.15 -58.30
N ARG A 325 -9.62 33.92 -57.70
CA ARG A 325 -9.46 33.99 -56.21
C ARG A 325 -10.72 34.39 -55.50
N GLU A 326 -11.38 35.44 -55.95
CA GLU A 326 -12.59 35.94 -55.28
C GLU A 326 -13.80 35.01 -55.45
N GLU A 327 -13.90 34.32 -56.56
CA GLU A 327 -14.95 33.33 -56.82
C GLU A 327 -14.79 32.12 -55.83
N VAL A 328 -13.56 31.62 -55.69
CA VAL A 328 -13.24 30.50 -54.80
C VAL A 328 -13.38 30.90 -53.33
N LYS A 329 -12.96 32.13 -52.96
CA LYS A 329 -13.20 32.69 -51.60
C LYS A 329 -14.68 32.80 -51.26
N ALA A 330 -15.52 33.21 -52.20
CA ALA A 330 -16.96 33.32 -51.99
C ALA A 330 -17.62 31.93 -51.74
N GLY A 331 -17.12 30.89 -52.42
CA GLY A 331 -17.54 29.50 -52.19
C GLY A 331 -17.16 28.96 -50.81
N PHE A 332 -16.01 29.36 -50.25
CA PHE A 332 -15.55 28.95 -48.95
C PHE A 332 -16.30 29.61 -47.78
N ARG A 333 -16.89 30.80 -47.98
CA ARG A 333 -17.66 31.54 -46.95
C ARG A 333 -19.13 31.09 -46.81
N LYS A 334 -19.62 30.21 -47.67
CA LYS A 334 -20.95 29.58 -47.58
C LYS A 334 -20.90 28.29 -46.80
#